data_38489f6c18b86e9ea43a7d9b766faf14
#
_entry.id   38489f6c18b86e9ea43a7d9b766faf14
#
_cell.length_a   1.000
_cell.length_b   1.000
_cell.length_c   1.000
_cell.angle_alpha   90.00
_cell.angle_beta   90.00
_cell.angle_gamma   90.00
#
_symmetry.space_group_name_H-M   'P 1'
#
loop_
_entity.id
_entity.type
_entity.pdbx_description
1 polymer ?
#
loop_
_entity_poly.entity_id
_entity_poly.type
_entity_poly.pdbx_seq_one_letter_code
_entity_poly.pdbx_strand_id
1 'polypeptide(L)'
;MKALKELLSELIFTCERGNLEKEVTAVVYDSRKIVEGCLFVCIKGANFDGHQAAAEAAEKKAAAIIVSQEVELPKQSETTLIRVEDTRYALAFVSAAWFDHPAKKLTTIGITGTKGKTTTTYLVKSILENAGRKVGLVGTIEIIIGDTHIHAVNTTPESYLLQEYFAKMVESGCDTVVMEVSSQALMLHRTQGFVFDFGIFTNLEPDHIGPNEHGSFEEYAHCKSLLFQQCRIGIANCDDVHWQLITKEHTCSLETYGMSKKADLRAQNLQFTNRQGHLGIAFDVTGLMNFHAEIAMPGRFSVYNALTAIAICRHFKVSEADICKALLAAKVKGRIEMVKVSNEFTLMIDYAHNTMALKSLLTTLKEYEHGRLVCVFGCGGNRSRERRFEMGEVSGNLADFTIITSDNPRFEEPEAIIEDIITGMKKTDGVYISIPDRKEAIAYAIDHGQPGDIIVLAGKGHEDYQEIKGVKYPMDERDLIADILKERGISF
;
A
#
# COMPACT_ATOMS: atom_id res chain seq x y z
N MET A 1 -13.50 -8.14 -29.23
CA MET A 1 -14.30 -9.36 -28.99
C MET A 1 -13.36 -10.55 -28.90
N LYS A 2 -13.66 -11.53 -28.07
CA LYS A 2 -12.87 -12.77 -27.92
C LYS A 2 -13.79 -13.99 -27.81
N ALA A 3 -13.35 -15.14 -28.31
CA ALA A 3 -14.11 -16.36 -28.17
C ALA A 3 -14.20 -16.80 -26.71
N LEU A 4 -15.37 -17.23 -26.25
CA LEU A 4 -15.59 -17.68 -24.86
C LEU A 4 -14.63 -18.80 -24.47
N LYS A 5 -14.43 -19.79 -25.36
CA LYS A 5 -13.51 -20.90 -25.10
C LYS A 5 -12.04 -20.46 -24.90
N GLU A 6 -11.61 -19.38 -25.55
CA GLU A 6 -10.28 -18.81 -25.37
C GLU A 6 -10.14 -18.21 -23.95
N LEU A 7 -11.18 -17.50 -23.50
CA LEU A 7 -11.20 -16.90 -22.15
C LEU A 7 -11.21 -17.95 -21.03
N LEU A 8 -11.76 -19.15 -21.31
CA LEU A 8 -11.87 -20.23 -20.35
C LEU A 8 -10.72 -21.27 -20.43
N SER A 9 -9.77 -21.09 -21.35
CA SER A 9 -8.76 -22.09 -21.70
C SER A 9 -7.85 -22.53 -20.54
N GLU A 10 -7.62 -21.68 -19.56
CA GLU A 10 -6.79 -21.95 -18.38
C GLU A 10 -7.61 -22.33 -17.13
N LEU A 11 -8.94 -22.56 -17.28
CA LEU A 11 -9.84 -22.88 -16.17
C LEU A 11 -10.32 -24.33 -16.22
N ILE A 12 -10.57 -24.90 -15.04
CA ILE A 12 -11.35 -26.12 -14.87
C ILE A 12 -12.80 -25.70 -14.66
N PHE A 13 -13.69 -26.11 -15.55
CA PHE A 13 -15.11 -25.75 -15.51
C PHE A 13 -16.03 -26.82 -16.06
N THR A 14 -17.31 -26.69 -15.77
CA THR A 14 -18.39 -27.46 -16.39
C THR A 14 -19.30 -26.51 -17.17
N CYS A 15 -19.54 -26.80 -18.44
CA CYS A 15 -20.56 -26.12 -19.22
C CYS A 15 -21.91 -26.77 -18.96
N GLU A 16 -22.75 -26.14 -18.14
CA GLU A 16 -24.06 -26.69 -17.75
C GLU A 16 -25.12 -26.49 -18.84
N ARG A 17 -24.96 -25.41 -19.61
CA ARG A 17 -25.88 -24.99 -20.66
C ARG A 17 -25.19 -24.14 -21.71
N GLY A 18 -25.62 -24.24 -22.97
CA GLY A 18 -25.27 -23.33 -24.06
C GLY A 18 -24.08 -23.79 -24.91
N ASN A 19 -23.32 -22.83 -25.46
CA ASN A 19 -22.29 -23.10 -26.46
C ASN A 19 -21.03 -22.25 -26.14
N LEU A 20 -19.86 -22.88 -26.20
CA LEU A 20 -18.56 -22.28 -25.94
C LEU A 20 -17.98 -21.47 -27.15
N GLU A 21 -18.58 -21.64 -28.34
CA GLU A 21 -18.12 -20.90 -29.56
C GLU A 21 -18.67 -19.47 -29.67
N LYS A 22 -19.26 -18.95 -28.59
CA LYS A 22 -19.79 -17.59 -28.56
C LYS A 22 -18.68 -16.56 -28.46
N GLU A 23 -18.92 -15.41 -29.11
CA GLU A 23 -18.11 -14.22 -28.96
C GLU A 23 -18.53 -13.44 -27.71
N VAL A 24 -17.54 -12.96 -26.95
CA VAL A 24 -17.70 -12.12 -25.75
C VAL A 24 -17.30 -10.69 -26.11
N THR A 25 -18.17 -9.73 -25.79
CA THR A 25 -17.96 -8.31 -26.08
C THR A 25 -17.33 -7.54 -24.91
N ALA A 26 -17.52 -8.02 -23.68
CA ALA A 26 -16.99 -7.44 -22.45
C ALA A 26 -16.90 -8.50 -21.34
N VAL A 27 -16.00 -8.33 -20.40
CA VAL A 27 -15.98 -9.11 -19.13
C VAL A 27 -16.52 -8.19 -18.03
N VAL A 28 -17.52 -8.65 -17.30
CA VAL A 28 -18.25 -7.87 -16.30
C VAL A 28 -18.38 -8.68 -15.01
N TYR A 29 -18.12 -8.05 -13.88
CA TYR A 29 -18.29 -8.62 -12.51
C TYR A 29 -19.11 -7.72 -11.58
N ASP A 30 -19.57 -6.58 -12.08
CA ASP A 30 -20.51 -5.65 -11.42
C ASP A 30 -21.86 -5.73 -12.14
N SER A 31 -22.91 -6.19 -11.45
CA SER A 31 -24.23 -6.39 -12.04
C SER A 31 -24.83 -5.13 -12.67
N ARG A 32 -24.46 -3.96 -12.18
CA ARG A 32 -24.89 -2.64 -12.73
C ARG A 32 -24.31 -2.35 -14.12
N LYS A 33 -23.26 -3.07 -14.51
CA LYS A 33 -22.53 -2.90 -15.78
C LYS A 33 -22.84 -3.99 -16.81
N ILE A 34 -23.82 -4.86 -16.55
CA ILE A 34 -24.21 -5.94 -17.48
C ILE A 34 -24.72 -5.35 -18.78
N VAL A 35 -24.11 -5.77 -19.89
CA VAL A 35 -24.45 -5.40 -21.28
C VAL A 35 -24.63 -6.64 -22.15
N GLU A 36 -25.32 -6.49 -23.29
CA GLU A 36 -25.52 -7.58 -24.26
C GLU A 36 -24.17 -8.13 -24.75
N GLY A 37 -24.05 -9.44 -24.85
CA GLY A 37 -22.86 -10.13 -25.29
C GLY A 37 -21.73 -10.19 -24.27
N CYS A 38 -21.89 -9.70 -23.04
CA CYS A 38 -20.85 -9.79 -22.01
C CYS A 38 -20.69 -11.22 -21.45
N LEU A 39 -19.52 -11.49 -20.91
CA LEU A 39 -19.28 -12.57 -19.96
C LEU A 39 -19.44 -11.99 -18.54
N PHE A 40 -20.52 -12.38 -17.85
CA PHE A 40 -20.77 -11.95 -16.48
C PHE A 40 -20.22 -12.97 -15.48
N VAL A 41 -19.34 -12.55 -14.58
CA VAL A 41 -18.76 -13.37 -13.52
C VAL A 41 -19.45 -13.03 -12.20
N CYS A 42 -20.19 -13.99 -11.64
CA CYS A 42 -20.94 -13.82 -10.39
C CYS A 42 -20.01 -13.87 -9.18
N ILE A 43 -19.66 -12.72 -8.62
CA ILE A 43 -18.81 -12.63 -7.44
C ILE A 43 -19.64 -12.41 -6.18
N LYS A 44 -19.38 -13.19 -5.14
CA LYS A 44 -19.91 -12.93 -3.80
C LYS A 44 -19.13 -11.78 -3.17
N GLY A 45 -19.73 -10.59 -3.11
CA GLY A 45 -19.21 -9.40 -2.43
C GLY A 45 -19.62 -9.34 -0.96
N ALA A 46 -19.12 -8.33 -0.23
CA ALA A 46 -19.47 -8.12 1.18
C ALA A 46 -20.96 -7.76 1.38
N ASN A 47 -21.55 -6.99 0.46
CA ASN A 47 -22.91 -6.48 0.58
C ASN A 47 -23.90 -7.06 -0.44
N PHE A 48 -23.42 -7.75 -1.46
CA PHE A 48 -24.24 -8.28 -2.54
C PHE A 48 -23.60 -9.55 -3.14
N ASP A 49 -24.43 -10.57 -3.36
CA ASP A 49 -24.02 -11.79 -4.05
C ASP A 49 -24.40 -11.69 -5.55
N GLY A 50 -23.37 -11.61 -6.40
CA GLY A 50 -23.54 -11.49 -7.85
C GLY A 50 -24.38 -12.62 -8.49
N HIS A 51 -24.49 -13.81 -7.87
CA HIS A 51 -25.33 -14.89 -8.35
C HIS A 51 -26.82 -14.52 -8.40
N GLN A 52 -27.26 -13.58 -7.57
CA GLN A 52 -28.63 -13.05 -7.59
C GLN A 52 -28.96 -12.27 -8.87
N ALA A 53 -27.93 -11.80 -9.58
CA ALA A 53 -28.10 -11.09 -10.85
C ALA A 53 -28.00 -11.99 -12.09
N ALA A 54 -27.83 -13.32 -11.92
CA ALA A 54 -27.66 -14.24 -13.04
C ALA A 54 -28.87 -14.25 -14.00
N ALA A 55 -30.09 -14.25 -13.47
CA ALA A 55 -31.30 -14.18 -14.28
C ALA A 55 -31.39 -12.88 -15.08
N GLU A 56 -31.12 -11.73 -14.44
CA GLU A 56 -31.05 -10.40 -15.08
C GLU A 56 -29.98 -10.36 -16.19
N ALA A 57 -28.79 -10.96 -15.94
CA ALA A 57 -27.75 -11.05 -16.94
C ALA A 57 -28.20 -11.84 -18.18
N ALA A 58 -28.94 -12.92 -17.96
CA ALA A 58 -29.50 -13.73 -19.03
C ALA A 58 -30.60 -12.96 -19.81
N GLU A 59 -31.47 -12.21 -19.12
CA GLU A 59 -32.49 -11.33 -19.74
C GLU A 59 -31.85 -10.22 -20.58
N LYS A 60 -30.72 -9.65 -20.12
CA LYS A 60 -29.91 -8.67 -20.86
C LYS A 60 -29.04 -9.30 -21.96
N LYS A 61 -29.25 -10.59 -22.26
CA LYS A 61 -28.56 -11.36 -23.31
C LYS A 61 -27.04 -11.39 -23.14
N ALA A 62 -26.55 -11.59 -21.91
CA ALA A 62 -25.15 -11.93 -21.71
C ALA A 62 -24.77 -13.15 -22.55
N ALA A 63 -23.59 -13.16 -23.17
CA ALA A 63 -23.09 -14.29 -23.94
C ALA A 63 -22.91 -15.53 -23.03
N ALA A 64 -22.32 -15.29 -21.85
CA ALA A 64 -22.12 -16.34 -20.86
C ALA A 64 -22.16 -15.77 -19.44
N ILE A 65 -22.40 -16.67 -18.46
CA ILE A 65 -22.38 -16.38 -17.02
C ILE A 65 -21.51 -17.44 -16.34
N ILE A 66 -20.57 -16.99 -15.49
CA ILE A 66 -19.76 -17.88 -14.62
C ILE A 66 -20.32 -17.84 -13.21
N VAL A 67 -20.58 -19.02 -12.65
CA VAL A 67 -21.17 -19.23 -11.32
C VAL A 67 -20.40 -20.27 -10.53
N SER A 68 -20.46 -20.22 -9.18
CA SER A 68 -19.94 -21.26 -8.28
C SER A 68 -21.05 -22.03 -7.55
N GLN A 69 -22.31 -21.62 -7.73
CA GLN A 69 -23.50 -22.27 -7.14
C GLN A 69 -24.63 -22.33 -8.14
N GLU A 70 -25.68 -23.13 -7.83
CA GLU A 70 -26.85 -23.24 -8.68
C GLU A 70 -27.55 -21.89 -8.83
N VAL A 71 -27.96 -21.58 -10.07
CA VAL A 71 -28.75 -20.40 -10.40
C VAL A 71 -29.86 -20.79 -11.39
N GLU A 72 -31.00 -20.15 -11.26
CA GLU A 72 -32.09 -20.32 -12.21
C GLU A 72 -31.97 -19.27 -13.31
N LEU A 73 -31.94 -19.72 -14.57
CA LEU A 73 -31.99 -18.88 -15.75
C LEU A 73 -33.34 -19.02 -16.47
N PRO A 74 -33.84 -17.97 -17.15
CA PRO A 74 -35.03 -18.07 -17.98
C PRO A 74 -34.92 -19.22 -18.97
N LYS A 75 -36.01 -20.01 -19.10
CA LYS A 75 -36.00 -21.23 -19.92
C LYS A 75 -35.63 -20.98 -21.38
N GLN A 76 -36.00 -19.83 -21.91
CA GLN A 76 -35.75 -19.45 -23.30
C GLN A 76 -34.42 -18.73 -23.51
N SER A 77 -33.64 -18.51 -22.44
CA SER A 77 -32.34 -17.82 -22.55
C SER A 77 -31.33 -18.67 -23.32
N GLU A 78 -30.64 -18.07 -24.25
CA GLU A 78 -29.52 -18.68 -24.97
C GLU A 78 -28.19 -18.52 -24.27
N THR A 79 -28.14 -17.80 -23.13
CA THR A 79 -26.93 -17.55 -22.36
C THR A 79 -26.22 -18.84 -21.96
N THR A 80 -24.93 -18.91 -22.19
CA THR A 80 -24.11 -20.06 -21.78
C THR A 80 -23.87 -20.01 -20.28
N LEU A 81 -24.10 -21.10 -19.57
CA LEU A 81 -23.90 -21.21 -18.12
C LEU A 81 -22.66 -22.06 -17.83
N ILE A 82 -21.69 -21.45 -17.15
CA ILE A 82 -20.41 -22.07 -16.80
C ILE A 82 -20.32 -22.18 -15.29
N ARG A 83 -20.09 -23.39 -14.79
CA ARG A 83 -19.83 -23.66 -13.38
C ARG A 83 -18.34 -23.81 -13.13
N VAL A 84 -17.85 -23.12 -12.11
CA VAL A 84 -16.48 -23.21 -11.58
C VAL A 84 -16.53 -23.45 -10.07
N GLU A 85 -15.43 -23.85 -9.47
CA GLU A 85 -15.31 -24.00 -8.01
C GLU A 85 -15.29 -22.61 -7.32
N ASP A 86 -14.51 -21.67 -7.86
CA ASP A 86 -14.37 -20.30 -7.34
C ASP A 86 -14.45 -19.27 -8.47
N THR A 87 -15.43 -18.37 -8.38
CA THR A 87 -15.67 -17.34 -9.39
C THR A 87 -14.65 -16.20 -9.34
N ARG A 88 -14.00 -15.95 -8.19
CA ARG A 88 -12.92 -14.96 -8.10
C ARG A 88 -11.64 -15.46 -8.75
N TYR A 89 -11.33 -16.75 -8.52
CA TYR A 89 -10.25 -17.42 -9.22
C TYR A 89 -10.49 -17.39 -10.73
N ALA A 90 -11.70 -17.74 -11.16
CA ALA A 90 -12.08 -17.70 -12.57
C ALA A 90 -11.98 -16.29 -13.17
N LEU A 91 -12.42 -15.25 -12.44
CA LEU A 91 -12.29 -13.85 -12.89
C LEU A 91 -10.84 -13.48 -13.19
N ALA A 92 -9.91 -13.92 -12.34
CA ALA A 92 -8.50 -13.58 -12.53
C ALA A 92 -7.92 -14.15 -13.85
N PHE A 93 -8.20 -15.42 -14.15
CA PHE A 93 -7.75 -16.06 -15.39
C PHE A 93 -8.46 -15.50 -16.63
N VAL A 94 -9.78 -15.34 -16.55
CA VAL A 94 -10.57 -14.71 -17.62
C VAL A 94 -10.07 -13.30 -17.92
N SER A 95 -9.75 -12.53 -16.90
CA SER A 95 -9.22 -11.17 -17.07
C SER A 95 -7.82 -11.18 -17.69
N ALA A 96 -6.94 -12.08 -17.27
CA ALA A 96 -5.63 -12.25 -17.89
C ALA A 96 -5.77 -12.59 -19.40
N ALA A 97 -6.63 -13.52 -19.74
CA ALA A 97 -6.91 -13.90 -21.14
C ALA A 97 -7.58 -12.74 -21.90
N TRP A 98 -8.50 -11.99 -21.27
CA TRP A 98 -9.18 -10.84 -21.88
C TRP A 98 -8.21 -9.75 -22.31
N PHE A 99 -7.17 -9.48 -21.54
CA PHE A 99 -6.15 -8.47 -21.82
C PHE A 99 -4.87 -9.05 -22.47
N ASP A 100 -4.90 -10.24 -23.06
CA ASP A 100 -3.75 -10.89 -23.74
C ASP A 100 -2.55 -11.12 -22.85
N HIS A 101 -2.80 -11.53 -21.59
CA HIS A 101 -1.78 -11.87 -20.58
C HIS A 101 -0.69 -10.79 -20.43
N PRO A 102 -1.03 -9.55 -20.10
CA PRO A 102 -0.08 -8.43 -20.10
C PRO A 102 1.08 -8.64 -19.11
N ALA A 103 0.86 -9.38 -18.03
CA ALA A 103 1.91 -9.73 -17.07
C ALA A 103 3.08 -10.49 -17.71
N LYS A 104 2.86 -11.24 -18.81
CA LYS A 104 3.94 -11.92 -19.55
C LYS A 104 4.90 -10.95 -20.27
N LYS A 105 4.49 -9.69 -20.42
CA LYS A 105 5.28 -8.61 -21.08
C LYS A 105 5.93 -7.67 -20.07
N LEU A 106 5.72 -7.88 -18.78
CA LEU A 106 6.26 -7.09 -17.68
C LEU A 106 7.12 -7.97 -16.78
N THR A 107 8.17 -7.42 -16.20
CA THR A 107 8.77 -8.03 -15.01
C THR A 107 7.90 -7.67 -13.80
N THR A 108 7.35 -8.65 -13.14
CA THR A 108 6.34 -8.46 -12.08
C THR A 108 6.95 -8.63 -10.69
N ILE A 109 6.82 -7.62 -9.84
CA ILE A 109 7.37 -7.57 -8.48
C ILE A 109 6.22 -7.39 -7.50
N GLY A 110 5.94 -8.40 -6.67
CA GLY A 110 4.90 -8.35 -5.63
C GLY A 110 5.50 -8.25 -4.24
N ILE A 111 5.07 -7.26 -3.44
CA ILE A 111 5.57 -7.00 -2.09
C ILE A 111 4.45 -7.19 -1.08
N THR A 112 4.61 -8.16 -0.17
CA THR A 112 3.69 -8.39 0.95
C THR A 112 4.37 -8.16 2.30
N GLY A 113 3.57 -8.01 3.34
CA GLY A 113 3.96 -7.78 4.73
C GLY A 113 2.96 -6.90 5.46
N THR A 114 3.14 -6.68 6.74
CA THR A 114 2.29 -5.75 7.50
C THR A 114 2.67 -4.31 7.19
N LYS A 115 3.95 -3.96 7.34
CA LYS A 115 4.49 -2.60 7.15
C LYS A 115 5.57 -2.56 6.06
N GLY A 116 5.88 -1.37 5.55
CA GLY A 116 6.99 -1.14 4.61
C GLY A 116 6.66 -1.36 3.14
N LYS A 117 5.53 -1.97 2.77
CA LYS A 117 5.15 -2.23 1.37
C LYS A 117 5.22 -0.99 0.50
N THR A 118 4.50 0.06 0.87
CA THR A 118 4.42 1.32 0.12
C THR A 118 5.79 1.95 -0.06
N THR A 119 6.54 2.12 1.04
CA THR A 119 7.89 2.70 0.95
C THR A 119 8.79 1.89 0.03
N THR A 120 8.76 0.56 0.16
CA THR A 120 9.58 -0.34 -0.66
C THR A 120 9.19 -0.27 -2.14
N THR A 121 7.90 -0.22 -2.50
CA THR A 121 7.48 -0.10 -3.91
C THR A 121 8.00 1.18 -4.55
N TYR A 122 7.95 2.31 -3.84
CA TYR A 122 8.50 3.57 -4.33
C TYR A 122 10.03 3.55 -4.43
N LEU A 123 10.74 2.93 -3.46
CA LEU A 123 12.20 2.77 -3.53
C LEU A 123 12.61 1.93 -4.73
N VAL A 124 11.96 0.79 -4.95
CA VAL A 124 12.22 -0.08 -6.12
C VAL A 124 11.99 0.68 -7.42
N LYS A 125 10.84 1.36 -7.53
CA LYS A 125 10.54 2.19 -8.70
C LYS A 125 11.62 3.24 -8.93
N SER A 126 11.99 4.01 -7.90
CA SER A 126 13.01 5.06 -7.99
C SER A 126 14.37 4.52 -8.44
N ILE A 127 14.82 3.39 -7.86
CA ILE A 127 16.11 2.78 -8.23
C ILE A 127 16.10 2.29 -9.68
N LEU A 128 15.04 1.60 -10.08
CA LEU A 128 14.94 1.04 -11.44
C LEU A 128 14.80 2.14 -12.50
N GLU A 129 14.05 3.21 -12.21
CA GLU A 129 13.90 4.35 -13.12
C GLU A 129 15.19 5.17 -13.22
N ASN A 130 15.93 5.34 -12.12
CA ASN A 130 17.26 5.97 -12.18
C ASN A 130 18.25 5.16 -13.03
N ALA A 131 18.05 3.83 -13.14
CA ALA A 131 18.78 2.95 -14.03
C ALA A 131 18.19 2.88 -15.45
N GLY A 132 17.25 3.75 -15.82
CA GLY A 132 16.70 3.87 -17.17
C GLY A 132 15.54 2.93 -17.52
N ARG A 133 14.95 2.22 -16.55
CA ARG A 133 13.77 1.38 -16.78
C ARG A 133 12.47 2.19 -16.72
N LYS A 134 11.41 1.67 -17.30
CA LYS A 134 10.08 2.25 -17.21
C LYS A 134 9.22 1.39 -16.28
N VAL A 135 8.90 1.91 -15.09
CA VAL A 135 8.29 1.14 -14.01
C VAL A 135 6.88 1.61 -13.72
N GLY A 136 5.89 0.73 -13.90
CA GLY A 136 4.55 0.92 -13.36
C GLY A 136 4.50 0.62 -11.86
N LEU A 137 3.60 1.28 -11.13
CA LEU A 137 3.38 1.05 -9.70
C LEU A 137 1.91 0.81 -9.42
N VAL A 138 1.61 -0.18 -8.56
CA VAL A 138 0.27 -0.43 -8.02
C VAL A 138 0.38 -0.44 -6.49
N GLY A 139 -0.24 0.50 -5.82
CA GLY A 139 -0.10 0.60 -4.36
C GLY A 139 -1.25 1.30 -3.65
N THR A 140 -1.09 1.47 -2.35
CA THR A 140 -2.09 2.07 -1.44
C THR A 140 -2.35 3.54 -1.78
N ILE A 141 -1.33 4.27 -2.20
CA ILE A 141 -1.45 5.71 -2.50
C ILE A 141 -2.08 5.90 -3.88
N GLU A 142 -1.52 5.23 -4.89
CA GLU A 142 -1.87 5.45 -6.28
C GLU A 142 -1.45 4.28 -7.17
N ILE A 143 -1.97 4.29 -8.39
CA ILE A 143 -1.48 3.48 -9.51
C ILE A 143 -0.75 4.44 -10.46
N ILE A 144 0.50 4.12 -10.83
CA ILE A 144 1.31 4.93 -11.76
C ILE A 144 1.51 4.16 -13.05
N ILE A 145 1.11 4.76 -14.18
CA ILE A 145 1.20 4.19 -15.53
C ILE A 145 1.88 5.24 -16.42
N GLY A 146 3.19 5.10 -16.66
CA GLY A 146 3.95 6.18 -17.29
C GLY A 146 3.83 7.47 -16.48
N ASP A 147 3.35 8.55 -17.10
CA ASP A 147 3.12 9.84 -16.44
C ASP A 147 1.70 9.99 -15.85
N THR A 148 0.87 8.95 -15.94
CA THR A 148 -0.50 8.98 -15.43
C THR A 148 -0.55 8.48 -13.99
N HIS A 149 -1.14 9.28 -13.10
CA HIS A 149 -1.38 8.97 -11.71
C HIS A 149 -2.87 8.77 -11.46
N ILE A 150 -3.26 7.60 -10.95
CA ILE A 150 -4.64 7.23 -10.65
C ILE A 150 -4.77 6.98 -9.16
N HIS A 151 -5.70 7.67 -8.50
CA HIS A 151 -5.96 7.45 -7.07
C HIS A 151 -6.36 5.99 -6.80
N ALA A 152 -5.72 5.35 -5.82
CA ALA A 152 -6.00 3.98 -5.47
C ALA A 152 -7.25 3.86 -4.60
N VAL A 153 -8.17 2.97 -4.97
CA VAL A 153 -9.34 2.63 -4.14
C VAL A 153 -8.98 1.53 -3.14
N ASN A 154 -8.13 0.60 -3.56
CA ASN A 154 -7.61 -0.50 -2.74
C ASN A 154 -6.11 -0.63 -2.95
N THR A 155 -5.39 -1.07 -1.91
CA THR A 155 -3.95 -1.37 -1.99
C THR A 155 -3.61 -2.30 -3.16
N THR A 156 -4.44 -3.32 -3.38
CA THR A 156 -4.35 -4.26 -4.49
C THR A 156 -5.72 -4.30 -5.17
N PRO A 157 -5.87 -3.84 -6.41
CA PRO A 157 -7.12 -3.83 -7.16
C PRO A 157 -7.73 -5.23 -7.34
N GLU A 158 -9.01 -5.30 -7.72
CA GLU A 158 -9.65 -6.54 -8.18
C GLU A 158 -8.97 -7.03 -9.46
N SER A 159 -8.95 -8.34 -9.68
CA SER A 159 -8.16 -8.98 -10.74
C SER A 159 -8.39 -8.40 -12.13
N TYR A 160 -9.63 -8.05 -12.48
CA TYR A 160 -9.95 -7.41 -13.75
C TYR A 160 -9.23 -6.06 -13.91
N LEU A 161 -9.34 -5.19 -12.90
CA LEU A 161 -8.68 -3.88 -12.92
C LEU A 161 -7.16 -4.01 -12.92
N LEU A 162 -6.63 -5.00 -12.19
CA LEU A 162 -5.20 -5.26 -12.16
C LEU A 162 -4.66 -5.62 -13.55
N GLN A 163 -5.34 -6.52 -14.27
CA GLN A 163 -4.96 -6.88 -15.64
C GLN A 163 -5.14 -5.73 -16.62
N GLU A 164 -6.18 -4.90 -16.45
CA GLU A 164 -6.38 -3.67 -17.23
C GLU A 164 -5.23 -2.68 -17.02
N TYR A 165 -4.78 -2.48 -15.77
CA TYR A 165 -3.63 -1.61 -15.49
C TYR A 165 -2.34 -2.18 -16.08
N PHE A 166 -2.12 -3.48 -16.00
CA PHE A 166 -0.95 -4.12 -16.63
C PHE A 166 -0.97 -3.93 -18.16
N ALA A 167 -2.12 -4.07 -18.80
CA ALA A 167 -2.24 -3.81 -20.24
C ALA A 167 -1.89 -2.36 -20.57
N LYS A 168 -2.44 -1.39 -19.83
CA LYS A 168 -2.11 0.03 -19.99
C LYS A 168 -0.64 0.35 -19.72
N MET A 169 0.00 -0.32 -18.74
CA MET A 169 1.44 -0.19 -18.49
C MET A 169 2.26 -0.66 -19.69
N VAL A 170 1.91 -1.81 -20.28
CA VAL A 170 2.55 -2.31 -21.50
C VAL A 170 2.38 -1.34 -22.68
N GLU A 171 1.18 -0.82 -22.88
CA GLU A 171 0.87 0.18 -23.90
C GLU A 171 1.67 1.49 -23.72
N SER A 172 1.89 1.89 -22.46
CA SER A 172 2.71 3.06 -22.10
C SER A 172 4.22 2.80 -22.19
N GLY A 173 4.62 1.57 -22.56
CA GLY A 173 6.02 1.15 -22.69
C GLY A 173 6.72 0.85 -21.37
N CYS A 174 5.98 0.58 -20.29
CA CYS A 174 6.57 0.01 -19.07
C CYS A 174 7.09 -1.40 -19.36
N ASP A 175 8.23 -1.73 -18.78
CA ASP A 175 8.86 -3.05 -18.84
C ASP A 175 8.81 -3.80 -17.49
N THR A 176 8.44 -3.09 -16.44
CA THR A 176 8.40 -3.61 -15.06
C THR A 176 7.18 -3.04 -14.35
N VAL A 177 6.57 -3.83 -13.49
CA VAL A 177 5.59 -3.37 -12.51
C VAL A 177 6.01 -3.79 -11.12
N VAL A 178 5.96 -2.86 -10.17
CA VAL A 178 6.10 -3.13 -8.74
C VAL A 178 4.77 -2.87 -8.06
N MET A 179 4.32 -3.82 -7.22
CA MET A 179 3.02 -3.69 -6.58
C MET A 179 2.99 -4.15 -5.14
N GLU A 180 2.15 -3.47 -4.37
CA GLU A 180 1.77 -3.94 -3.03
C GLU A 180 0.78 -5.09 -3.16
N VAL A 181 1.05 -6.19 -2.45
CA VAL A 181 0.19 -7.38 -2.40
C VAL A 181 -0.34 -7.53 -0.99
N SER A 182 -1.62 -7.19 -0.77
CA SER A 182 -2.28 -7.34 0.51
C SER A 182 -2.65 -8.81 0.77
N SER A 183 -2.75 -9.20 2.04
CA SER A 183 -3.20 -10.55 2.42
C SER A 183 -4.62 -10.85 1.92
N GLN A 184 -5.51 -9.85 1.98
CA GLN A 184 -6.86 -9.97 1.40
C GLN A 184 -6.84 -10.20 -0.11
N ALA A 185 -5.91 -9.57 -0.85
CA ALA A 185 -5.81 -9.78 -2.28
C ALA A 185 -5.41 -11.21 -2.63
N LEU A 186 -4.51 -11.80 -1.85
CA LEU A 186 -4.12 -13.21 -1.98
C LEU A 186 -5.29 -14.14 -1.62
N MET A 187 -5.98 -13.88 -0.50
CA MET A 187 -7.16 -14.61 -0.06
C MET A 187 -8.29 -14.59 -1.10
N LEU A 188 -8.50 -13.43 -1.74
CA LEU A 188 -9.57 -13.20 -2.71
C LEU A 188 -9.13 -13.43 -4.17
N HIS A 189 -8.03 -14.12 -4.39
CA HIS A 189 -7.50 -14.47 -5.73
C HIS A 189 -7.26 -13.29 -6.69
N ARG A 190 -7.09 -12.05 -6.17
CA ARG A 190 -6.93 -10.86 -7.01
C ARG A 190 -5.65 -10.87 -7.84
N THR A 191 -4.65 -11.62 -7.40
CA THR A 191 -3.35 -11.74 -8.07
C THR A 191 -3.19 -13.04 -8.86
N GLN A 192 -4.22 -13.88 -8.96
CA GLN A 192 -4.17 -15.08 -9.81
C GLN A 192 -4.19 -14.72 -11.31
N GLY A 193 -3.95 -15.72 -12.18
CA GLY A 193 -3.87 -15.53 -13.63
C GLY A 193 -2.48 -15.17 -14.15
N PHE A 194 -1.48 -15.03 -13.26
CA PHE A 194 -0.05 -14.88 -13.61
C PHE A 194 0.85 -15.32 -12.45
N VAL A 195 2.15 -15.46 -12.72
CA VAL A 195 3.17 -15.78 -11.73
C VAL A 195 4.11 -14.59 -11.62
N PHE A 196 4.35 -14.09 -10.41
CA PHE A 196 5.31 -13.03 -10.17
C PHE A 196 6.74 -13.47 -10.50
N ASP A 197 7.55 -12.60 -11.07
CA ASP A 197 8.97 -12.85 -11.17
C ASP A 197 9.64 -12.77 -9.78
N PHE A 198 9.20 -11.82 -8.95
CA PHE A 198 9.68 -11.63 -7.59
C PHE A 198 8.53 -11.52 -6.60
N GLY A 199 8.58 -12.33 -5.53
CA GLY A 199 7.67 -12.26 -4.37
C GLY A 199 8.45 -11.87 -3.11
N ILE A 200 8.04 -10.81 -2.43
CA ILE A 200 8.80 -10.23 -1.33
C ILE A 200 8.00 -10.24 -0.03
N PHE A 201 8.66 -10.62 1.06
CA PHE A 201 8.13 -10.52 2.43
C PHE A 201 8.94 -9.52 3.26
N THR A 202 8.26 -8.50 3.80
CA THR A 202 8.90 -7.46 4.63
C THR A 202 8.86 -7.78 6.13
N ASN A 203 7.66 -8.00 6.69
CA ASN A 203 7.45 -8.30 8.12
C ASN A 203 6.02 -8.78 8.37
N LEU A 204 5.79 -9.37 9.56
CA LEU A 204 4.47 -9.79 10.02
C LEU A 204 4.25 -9.37 11.48
N GLU A 205 3.26 -8.53 11.70
CA GLU A 205 2.76 -8.15 13.03
C GLU A 205 1.25 -8.43 13.09
N PRO A 206 0.66 -8.67 14.27
CA PRO A 206 -0.79 -8.78 14.41
C PRO A 206 -1.49 -7.51 13.90
N ASP A 207 -2.21 -7.65 12.81
CA ASP A 207 -2.98 -6.58 12.14
C ASP A 207 -4.07 -7.22 11.28
N HIS A 208 -5.08 -6.47 10.88
CA HIS A 208 -6.15 -6.97 10.01
C HIS A 208 -6.85 -8.24 10.51
N ILE A 209 -7.05 -8.37 11.83
CA ILE A 209 -7.78 -9.47 12.46
C ILE A 209 -9.07 -8.89 13.04
N GLY A 210 -10.23 -9.33 12.51
CA GLY A 210 -11.52 -8.84 12.96
C GLY A 210 -12.68 -9.15 12.03
N PRO A 211 -13.89 -8.67 12.33
CA PRO A 211 -15.04 -8.83 11.47
C PRO A 211 -14.77 -8.23 10.08
N ASN A 212 -15.00 -8.98 9.02
CA ASN A 212 -14.72 -8.62 7.62
C ASN A 212 -13.24 -8.51 7.23
N GLU A 213 -12.34 -8.96 8.08
CA GLU A 213 -10.91 -9.11 7.83
C GLU A 213 -10.51 -10.59 7.99
N HIS A 214 -9.30 -10.89 8.47
CA HIS A 214 -8.90 -12.28 8.75
C HIS A 214 -9.51 -12.76 10.08
N GLY A 215 -9.91 -14.04 10.13
CA GLY A 215 -10.46 -14.65 11.33
C GLY A 215 -9.41 -14.93 12.42
N SER A 216 -8.14 -15.06 12.03
CA SER A 216 -7.02 -15.30 12.95
C SER A 216 -5.69 -14.80 12.41
N PHE A 217 -4.68 -14.76 13.28
CA PHE A 217 -3.30 -14.46 12.89
C PHE A 217 -2.72 -15.51 11.95
N GLU A 218 -3.06 -16.78 12.17
CA GLU A 218 -2.62 -17.91 11.35
C GLU A 218 -3.17 -17.80 9.92
N GLU A 219 -4.43 -17.42 9.77
CA GLU A 219 -5.04 -17.17 8.46
C GLU A 219 -4.37 -15.98 7.76
N TYR A 220 -4.13 -14.89 8.50
CA TYR A 220 -3.41 -13.72 8.00
C TYR A 220 -2.00 -14.08 7.50
N ALA A 221 -1.25 -14.87 8.28
CA ALA A 221 0.07 -15.37 7.90
C ALA A 221 0.00 -16.30 6.68
N HIS A 222 -0.94 -17.25 6.70
CA HIS A 222 -1.16 -18.17 5.57
C HIS A 222 -1.46 -17.42 4.29
N CYS A 223 -2.37 -16.44 4.31
CA CYS A 223 -2.68 -15.65 3.11
C CYS A 223 -1.43 -14.97 2.52
N LYS A 224 -0.53 -14.41 3.37
CA LYS A 224 0.72 -13.81 2.86
C LYS A 224 1.69 -14.86 2.29
N SER A 225 1.73 -16.07 2.84
CA SER A 225 2.60 -17.14 2.36
C SER A 225 2.27 -17.57 0.92
N LEU A 226 1.04 -17.40 0.47
CA LEU A 226 0.60 -17.74 -0.89
C LEU A 226 1.41 -17.02 -1.98
N LEU A 227 1.97 -15.83 -1.69
CA LEU A 227 2.84 -15.13 -2.63
C LEU A 227 4.09 -15.95 -2.98
N PHE A 228 4.63 -16.72 -2.03
CA PHE A 228 5.82 -17.56 -2.22
C PHE A 228 5.54 -18.87 -2.97
N GLN A 229 4.26 -19.20 -3.17
CA GLN A 229 3.82 -20.26 -4.06
C GLN A 229 3.50 -19.72 -5.47
N GLN A 230 3.40 -18.40 -5.61
CA GLN A 230 3.02 -17.71 -6.85
C GLN A 230 4.15 -16.83 -7.40
N CYS A 231 5.40 -17.06 -7.01
CA CYS A 231 6.55 -16.32 -7.54
C CYS A 231 7.68 -17.26 -7.96
N ARG A 232 8.60 -16.74 -8.81
CA ARG A 232 9.80 -17.47 -9.25
C ARG A 232 10.96 -17.31 -8.28
N ILE A 233 11.17 -16.09 -7.79
CA ILE A 233 12.19 -15.74 -6.80
C ILE A 233 11.50 -15.13 -5.60
N GLY A 234 11.66 -15.75 -4.44
CA GLY A 234 11.19 -15.25 -3.16
C GLY A 234 12.30 -14.53 -2.41
N ILE A 235 12.03 -13.34 -1.88
CA ILE A 235 12.99 -12.54 -1.11
C ILE A 235 12.37 -12.25 0.25
N ALA A 236 12.97 -12.77 1.33
CA ALA A 236 12.38 -12.70 2.66
C ALA A 236 13.28 -11.98 3.68
N ASN A 237 12.68 -11.13 4.50
CA ASN A 237 13.32 -10.56 5.67
C ASN A 237 13.53 -11.65 6.74
N CYS A 238 14.76 -12.15 6.89
CA CYS A 238 15.05 -13.23 7.86
C CYS A 238 15.22 -12.75 9.30
N ASP A 239 15.11 -11.46 9.56
CA ASP A 239 15.11 -10.91 10.93
C ASP A 239 13.69 -10.85 11.51
N ASP A 240 12.65 -10.98 10.70
CA ASP A 240 11.27 -11.13 11.17
C ASP A 240 11.09 -12.54 11.77
N VAL A 241 10.53 -12.62 12.97
CA VAL A 241 10.38 -13.91 13.68
C VAL A 241 9.47 -14.91 12.96
N HIS A 242 8.62 -14.44 12.07
CA HIS A 242 7.65 -15.25 11.33
C HIS A 242 8.10 -15.61 9.91
N TRP A 243 9.30 -15.20 9.48
CA TRP A 243 9.73 -15.41 8.10
C TRP A 243 9.72 -16.90 7.67
N GLN A 244 10.09 -17.81 8.58
CA GLN A 244 10.07 -19.25 8.30
C GLN A 244 8.63 -19.78 8.16
N LEU A 245 7.66 -19.21 8.89
CA LEU A 245 6.25 -19.54 8.75
C LEU A 245 5.74 -19.11 7.36
N ILE A 246 6.08 -17.90 6.94
CA ILE A 246 5.66 -17.35 5.63
C ILE A 246 6.28 -18.13 4.45
N THR A 247 7.52 -18.58 4.60
CA THR A 247 8.24 -19.27 3.50
C THR A 247 8.18 -20.79 3.59
N LYS A 248 7.47 -21.38 4.57
CA LYS A 248 7.45 -22.83 4.84
C LYS A 248 7.08 -23.66 3.60
N GLU A 249 6.09 -23.20 2.84
CA GLU A 249 5.55 -23.93 1.68
C GLU A 249 5.92 -23.27 0.35
N HIS A 250 7.06 -22.54 0.32
CA HIS A 250 7.50 -21.89 -0.90
C HIS A 250 7.83 -22.90 -2.01
N THR A 251 7.55 -22.52 -3.25
CA THR A 251 7.90 -23.27 -4.45
C THR A 251 8.95 -22.56 -5.32
N CYS A 252 9.36 -21.38 -4.88
CA CYS A 252 10.30 -20.49 -5.56
C CYS A 252 11.76 -20.69 -5.13
N SER A 253 12.70 -20.09 -5.85
CA SER A 253 14.05 -19.89 -5.37
C SER A 253 14.05 -18.84 -4.26
N LEU A 254 14.58 -19.16 -3.07
CA LEU A 254 14.48 -18.29 -1.89
C LEU A 254 15.82 -17.60 -1.61
N GLU A 255 15.77 -16.30 -1.37
CA GLU A 255 16.86 -15.45 -0.92
C GLU A 255 16.44 -14.70 0.35
N THR A 256 17.40 -14.29 1.16
CA THR A 256 17.13 -13.61 2.43
C THR A 256 17.86 -12.27 2.52
N TYR A 257 17.25 -11.33 3.21
CA TYR A 257 17.90 -10.07 3.59
C TYR A 257 17.61 -9.75 5.05
N GLY A 258 18.45 -8.90 5.65
CA GLY A 258 18.31 -8.48 7.05
C GLY A 258 19.56 -7.81 7.59
N MET A 259 19.61 -7.62 8.90
CA MET A 259 20.79 -7.13 9.63
C MET A 259 21.55 -8.30 10.30
N SER A 260 20.89 -9.45 10.47
CA SER A 260 21.50 -10.62 11.09
C SER A 260 22.57 -11.24 10.19
N LYS A 261 23.53 -11.96 10.81
CA LYS A 261 24.60 -12.68 10.12
C LYS A 261 24.10 -13.81 9.22
N LYS A 262 22.83 -14.20 9.34
CA LYS A 262 22.21 -15.29 8.57
C LYS A 262 21.68 -14.85 7.22
N ALA A 263 21.48 -13.54 7.02
CA ALA A 263 20.96 -12.98 5.78
C ALA A 263 21.98 -13.08 4.65
N ASP A 264 21.50 -13.36 3.44
CA ASP A 264 22.34 -13.39 2.23
C ASP A 264 22.78 -11.96 1.84
N LEU A 265 21.87 -10.98 1.97
CA LEU A 265 22.15 -9.54 1.82
C LEU A 265 21.96 -8.85 3.17
N ARG A 266 22.96 -8.10 3.63
CA ARG A 266 22.97 -7.55 4.99
C ARG A 266 23.29 -6.07 5.03
N ALA A 267 22.69 -5.37 6.04
CA ALA A 267 23.16 -4.06 6.48
C ALA A 267 23.91 -4.15 7.78
N GLN A 268 25.02 -3.44 7.89
CA GLN A 268 25.83 -3.33 9.11
C GLN A 268 26.36 -1.90 9.27
N ASN A 269 26.96 -1.61 10.43
CA ASN A 269 27.59 -0.30 10.72
C ASN A 269 26.64 0.88 10.50
N LEU A 270 25.40 0.76 11.01
CA LEU A 270 24.37 1.79 10.88
C LEU A 270 24.81 3.07 11.61
N GLN A 271 24.72 4.20 10.92
CA GLN A 271 25.01 5.54 11.45
C GLN A 271 23.85 6.49 11.12
N PHE A 272 23.26 7.07 12.16
CA PHE A 272 22.22 8.08 11.99
C PHE A 272 22.87 9.36 11.41
N THR A 273 22.27 9.90 10.35
CA THR A 273 22.74 11.12 9.70
C THR A 273 21.70 12.22 9.84
N ASN A 274 22.18 13.42 10.22
CA ASN A 274 21.39 14.65 10.25
C ASN A 274 22.17 15.72 9.49
N ARG A 275 21.80 15.99 8.25
CA ARG A 275 22.48 16.96 7.38
C ARG A 275 21.50 18.01 6.90
N GLN A 276 21.61 19.22 7.41
CA GLN A 276 20.82 20.38 6.94
C GLN A 276 19.30 20.12 6.85
N GLY A 277 18.74 19.50 7.91
CA GLY A 277 17.31 19.19 7.97
C GLY A 277 16.90 17.91 7.21
N HIS A 278 17.85 17.13 6.73
CA HIS A 278 17.60 15.79 6.18
C HIS A 278 18.06 14.72 7.17
N LEU A 279 17.09 14.01 7.72
CA LEU A 279 17.36 12.86 8.58
C LEU A 279 17.49 11.60 7.71
N GLY A 280 18.53 10.80 7.99
CA GLY A 280 18.78 9.58 7.23
C GLY A 280 19.58 8.55 8.02
N ILE A 281 19.94 7.46 7.36
CA ILE A 281 20.83 6.41 7.90
C ILE A 281 21.82 6.01 6.82
N ALA A 282 23.11 6.06 7.17
CA ALA A 282 24.19 5.47 6.41
C ALA A 282 24.46 4.04 6.94
N PHE A 283 24.80 3.12 6.06
CA PHE A 283 25.07 1.71 6.39
C PHE A 283 25.93 1.03 5.33
N ASP A 284 26.62 -0.04 5.74
CA ASP A 284 27.36 -0.88 4.80
C ASP A 284 26.47 -2.05 4.37
N VAL A 285 26.28 -2.19 3.06
CA VAL A 285 25.67 -3.37 2.43
C VAL A 285 26.74 -4.43 2.26
N THR A 286 26.47 -5.67 2.69
CA THR A 286 27.41 -6.80 2.61
C THR A 286 26.72 -8.10 2.23
N GLY A 287 27.48 -9.09 1.75
CA GLY A 287 26.98 -10.40 1.30
C GLY A 287 26.82 -10.45 -0.21
N LEU A 288 25.60 -10.53 -0.72
CA LEU A 288 25.34 -10.59 -2.17
C LEU A 288 25.80 -9.34 -2.94
N MET A 289 25.96 -8.21 -2.25
CA MET A 289 26.60 -6.98 -2.74
C MET A 289 27.49 -6.39 -1.63
N ASN A 290 28.48 -5.53 -1.98
CA ASN A 290 29.37 -4.95 -0.99
C ASN A 290 29.67 -3.48 -1.34
N PHE A 291 28.96 -2.53 -0.69
CA PHE A 291 29.12 -1.10 -0.89
C PHE A 291 28.56 -0.30 0.30
N HIS A 292 28.91 0.98 0.38
CA HIS A 292 28.36 1.89 1.36
C HIS A 292 27.14 2.59 0.79
N ALA A 293 26.04 2.64 1.54
CA ALA A 293 24.77 3.27 1.17
C ALA A 293 24.29 4.26 2.24
N GLU A 294 23.53 5.25 1.81
CA GLU A 294 22.78 6.15 2.69
C GLU A 294 21.36 6.30 2.15
N ILE A 295 20.37 6.22 3.04
CA ILE A 295 18.98 6.52 2.73
C ILE A 295 18.55 7.80 3.43
N ALA A 296 17.95 8.75 2.68
CA ALA A 296 17.44 10.02 3.21
C ALA A 296 16.06 9.86 3.86
N MET A 297 15.88 8.80 4.64
CA MET A 297 14.67 8.53 5.42
C MET A 297 15.10 7.99 6.79
N PRO A 298 14.58 8.55 7.90
CA PRO A 298 14.98 8.13 9.25
C PRO A 298 14.43 6.75 9.60
N GLY A 299 15.09 6.15 10.59
CA GLY A 299 14.65 4.93 11.25
C GLY A 299 15.21 3.63 10.66
N ARG A 300 15.48 2.68 11.55
CA ARG A 300 16.01 1.36 11.18
C ARG A 300 15.13 0.61 10.18
N PHE A 301 13.80 0.84 10.22
CA PHE A 301 12.87 0.27 9.25
C PHE A 301 13.13 0.78 7.81
N SER A 302 13.66 2.00 7.65
CA SER A 302 14.07 2.52 6.34
C SER A 302 15.26 1.76 5.77
N VAL A 303 16.16 1.26 6.62
CA VAL A 303 17.25 0.38 6.20
C VAL A 303 16.71 -0.97 5.69
N TYR A 304 15.71 -1.56 6.37
CA TYR A 304 15.05 -2.77 5.86
C TYR A 304 14.37 -2.53 4.53
N ASN A 305 13.66 -1.41 4.35
CA ASN A 305 13.03 -1.06 3.08
C ASN A 305 14.09 -0.85 1.97
N ALA A 306 15.21 -0.19 2.29
CA ALA A 306 16.34 -0.02 1.37
C ALA A 306 16.97 -1.36 0.99
N LEU A 307 17.26 -2.24 1.97
CA LEU A 307 17.79 -3.59 1.71
C LEU A 307 16.85 -4.41 0.83
N THR A 308 15.54 -4.32 1.08
CA THR A 308 14.54 -4.97 0.22
C THR A 308 14.64 -4.48 -1.22
N ALA A 309 14.70 -3.16 -1.42
CA ALA A 309 14.83 -2.57 -2.75
C ALA A 309 16.17 -2.95 -3.42
N ILE A 310 17.27 -2.97 -2.67
CA ILE A 310 18.59 -3.39 -3.16
C ILE A 310 18.55 -4.87 -3.56
N ALA A 311 17.97 -5.75 -2.72
CA ALA A 311 17.83 -7.18 -2.99
C ALA A 311 17.08 -7.46 -4.30
N ILE A 312 16.05 -6.69 -4.59
CA ILE A 312 15.32 -6.77 -5.87
C ILE A 312 16.16 -6.22 -7.02
N CYS A 313 16.66 -4.98 -6.87
CA CYS A 313 17.30 -4.23 -7.96
C CYS A 313 18.62 -4.85 -8.43
N ARG A 314 19.33 -5.62 -7.57
CA ARG A 314 20.52 -6.38 -7.98
C ARG A 314 20.24 -7.38 -9.11
N HIS A 315 19.04 -7.98 -9.17
CA HIS A 315 18.65 -8.88 -10.27
C HIS A 315 18.53 -8.16 -11.61
N PHE A 316 18.33 -6.86 -11.59
CA PHE A 316 18.32 -6.01 -12.78
C PHE A 316 19.70 -5.46 -13.15
N LYS A 317 20.75 -5.86 -12.41
CA LYS A 317 22.14 -5.41 -12.58
C LYS A 317 22.30 -3.90 -12.50
N VAL A 318 21.50 -3.25 -11.63
CA VAL A 318 21.62 -1.81 -11.38
C VAL A 318 22.96 -1.53 -10.71
N SER A 319 23.64 -0.45 -11.12
CA SER A 319 24.92 -0.07 -10.54
C SER A 319 24.76 0.40 -9.09
N GLU A 320 25.78 0.18 -8.26
CA GLU A 320 25.82 0.67 -6.87
C GLU A 320 25.64 2.19 -6.81
N ALA A 321 26.21 2.93 -7.77
CA ALA A 321 26.08 4.38 -7.85
C ALA A 321 24.62 4.81 -8.11
N ASP A 322 23.90 4.12 -8.99
CA ASP A 322 22.50 4.41 -9.29
C ASP A 322 21.60 4.07 -8.09
N ILE A 323 21.89 2.97 -7.37
CA ILE A 323 21.21 2.60 -6.13
C ILE A 323 21.40 3.70 -5.09
N CYS A 324 22.64 4.10 -4.79
CA CYS A 324 22.95 5.13 -3.80
C CYS A 324 22.28 6.47 -4.13
N LYS A 325 22.36 6.89 -5.40
CA LYS A 325 21.72 8.12 -5.87
C LYS A 325 20.19 8.08 -5.66
N ALA A 326 19.55 6.98 -5.99
CA ALA A 326 18.10 6.83 -5.84
C ALA A 326 17.68 6.80 -4.36
N LEU A 327 18.42 6.12 -3.48
CA LEU A 327 18.14 6.08 -2.04
C LEU A 327 18.25 7.45 -1.37
N LEU A 328 19.19 8.29 -1.79
CA LEU A 328 19.34 9.66 -1.31
C LEU A 328 18.25 10.61 -1.85
N ALA A 329 17.75 10.36 -3.06
CA ALA A 329 16.70 11.16 -3.69
C ALA A 329 15.28 10.66 -3.36
N ALA A 330 15.13 9.51 -2.70
CA ALA A 330 13.85 8.87 -2.49
C ALA A 330 12.89 9.71 -1.65
N LYS A 331 11.69 9.91 -2.19
CA LYS A 331 10.56 10.55 -1.50
C LYS A 331 9.33 9.67 -1.66
N VAL A 332 8.61 9.48 -0.57
CA VAL A 332 7.36 8.71 -0.57
C VAL A 332 6.27 9.59 0.02
N LYS A 333 5.25 9.90 -0.78
CA LYS A 333 4.16 10.79 -0.37
C LYS A 333 3.56 10.32 0.96
N GLY A 334 3.64 11.19 1.99
CA GLY A 334 3.07 10.94 3.31
C GLY A 334 3.72 9.79 4.11
N ARG A 335 4.96 9.44 3.83
CA ARG A 335 5.75 8.46 4.60
C ARG A 335 7.08 9.08 4.99
N ILE A 336 7.13 9.69 6.18
CA ILE A 336 8.28 10.47 6.64
C ILE A 336 8.76 11.43 5.52
N GLU A 337 7.80 12.08 4.91
CA GLU A 337 8.03 13.00 3.81
C GLU A 337 8.54 14.32 4.35
N MET A 338 9.81 14.62 4.12
CA MET A 338 10.41 15.87 4.54
C MET A 338 9.95 17.03 3.65
N VAL A 339 9.46 18.11 4.29
CA VAL A 339 9.01 19.31 3.61
C VAL A 339 9.90 20.48 4.04
N LYS A 340 10.49 21.15 3.06
CA LYS A 340 11.37 22.29 3.33
C LYS A 340 10.54 23.50 3.73
N VAL A 341 10.65 23.93 4.98
CA VAL A 341 9.95 25.08 5.56
C VAL A 341 10.91 26.03 6.32
N SER A 342 12.09 25.53 6.70
CA SER A 342 13.09 26.29 7.45
C SER A 342 14.49 25.74 7.15
N ASN A 343 15.53 26.53 7.46
CA ASN A 343 16.91 26.07 7.54
C ASN A 343 17.32 25.70 8.98
N GLU A 344 16.51 26.06 9.96
CA GLU A 344 16.80 25.90 11.38
C GLU A 344 16.19 24.64 11.98
N PHE A 345 15.05 24.16 11.46
CA PHE A 345 14.36 22.97 11.94
C PHE A 345 13.85 22.10 10.79
N THR A 346 13.53 20.85 11.11
CA THR A 346 12.98 19.86 10.16
C THR A 346 11.48 19.73 10.35
N LEU A 347 10.70 19.76 9.25
CA LEU A 347 9.29 19.42 9.24
C LEU A 347 9.05 18.22 8.32
N MET A 348 8.23 17.27 8.79
CA MET A 348 7.89 16.08 8.01
C MET A 348 6.40 15.71 8.13
N ILE A 349 5.89 15.05 7.12
CA ILE A 349 4.52 14.50 7.05
C ILE A 349 4.59 12.98 7.12
N ASP A 350 3.77 12.35 7.98
CA ASP A 350 3.69 10.90 8.11
C ASP A 350 2.24 10.39 8.28
N TYR A 351 2.00 9.17 7.87
CA TYR A 351 0.70 8.50 7.93
C TYR A 351 0.46 7.76 9.26
N ALA A 352 1.22 7.99 10.29
CA ALA A 352 1.04 7.36 11.61
C ALA A 352 -0.28 7.80 12.26
N HIS A 353 -1.34 7.02 12.07
CA HIS A 353 -2.73 7.31 12.48
C HIS A 353 -3.28 6.34 13.52
N ASN A 354 -2.42 5.52 14.14
CA ASN A 354 -2.76 4.62 15.23
C ASN A 354 -1.64 4.59 16.29
N THR A 355 -1.95 4.05 17.46
CA THR A 355 -1.09 4.03 18.64
C THR A 355 0.29 3.44 18.35
N MET A 356 0.34 2.27 17.69
CA MET A 356 1.59 1.57 17.40
C MET A 356 2.46 2.33 16.39
N ALA A 357 1.83 2.88 15.35
CA ALA A 357 2.54 3.65 14.33
C ALA A 357 3.10 4.96 14.91
N LEU A 358 2.31 5.69 15.70
CA LEU A 358 2.75 6.93 16.35
C LEU A 358 3.91 6.65 17.33
N LYS A 359 3.79 5.60 18.15
CA LYS A 359 4.86 5.18 19.06
C LYS A 359 6.14 4.85 18.32
N SER A 360 6.04 4.06 17.24
CA SER A 360 7.19 3.69 16.41
C SER A 360 7.86 4.91 15.78
N LEU A 361 7.06 5.84 15.23
CA LEU A 361 7.54 7.07 14.63
C LEU A 361 8.29 7.96 15.63
N LEU A 362 7.65 8.30 16.76
CA LEU A 362 8.24 9.18 17.76
C LEU A 362 9.49 8.54 18.41
N THR A 363 9.47 7.23 18.70
CA THR A 363 10.64 6.51 19.21
C THR A 363 11.81 6.59 18.22
N THR A 364 11.53 6.41 16.93
CA THR A 364 12.53 6.51 15.88
C THR A 364 13.14 7.91 15.79
N LEU A 365 12.31 8.95 15.86
CA LEU A 365 12.79 10.32 15.77
C LEU A 365 13.64 10.73 16.98
N LYS A 366 13.36 10.16 18.14
CA LYS A 366 14.20 10.35 19.35
C LYS A 366 15.64 9.78 19.25
N GLU A 367 15.89 8.89 18.29
CA GLU A 367 17.25 8.37 18.06
C GLU A 367 18.18 9.41 17.37
N TYR A 368 17.61 10.49 16.85
CA TYR A 368 18.36 11.58 16.19
C TYR A 368 18.66 12.70 17.19
N GLU A 369 19.80 13.36 17.00
CA GLU A 369 20.06 14.60 17.72
C GLU A 369 19.07 15.69 17.30
N HIS A 370 18.34 16.24 18.25
CA HIS A 370 17.29 17.24 18.03
C HIS A 370 17.18 18.23 19.19
N GLY A 371 16.59 19.40 18.93
CA GLY A 371 16.14 20.35 19.93
C GLY A 371 14.90 19.82 20.65
N ARG A 372 13.71 20.14 20.12
CA ARG A 372 12.45 19.54 20.58
C ARG A 372 11.89 18.59 19.54
N LEU A 373 11.31 17.49 19.98
CA LEU A 373 10.43 16.65 19.16
C LEU A 373 9.00 17.15 19.29
N VAL A 374 8.47 17.78 18.24
CA VAL A 374 7.12 18.37 18.20
C VAL A 374 6.20 17.46 17.40
N CYS A 375 5.09 17.03 18.02
CA CYS A 375 4.10 16.16 17.36
C CYS A 375 2.81 16.91 17.12
N VAL A 376 2.39 17.03 15.85
CA VAL A 376 1.08 17.59 15.44
C VAL A 376 0.20 16.45 14.96
N PHE A 377 -0.87 16.14 15.69
CA PHE A 377 -1.75 15.04 15.29
C PHE A 377 -3.19 15.20 15.74
N GLY A 378 -4.06 14.45 15.11
CA GLY A 378 -5.46 14.25 15.48
C GLY A 378 -5.87 12.80 15.32
N CYS A 379 -7.12 12.49 15.66
CA CYS A 379 -7.70 11.18 15.50
C CYS A 379 -8.96 11.20 14.64
N GLY A 380 -9.21 10.10 13.92
CA GLY A 380 -10.43 9.96 13.14
C GLY A 380 -11.67 9.70 14.00
N GLY A 381 -12.81 10.31 13.62
CA GLY A 381 -14.13 10.01 14.15
C GLY A 381 -14.63 8.63 13.71
N ASN A 382 -15.69 8.12 14.38
CA ASN A 382 -16.25 6.79 14.15
C ASN A 382 -15.21 5.65 14.23
N ARG A 383 -14.25 5.81 15.14
CA ARG A 383 -13.20 4.85 15.48
C ARG A 383 -13.18 4.61 16.99
N SER A 384 -12.42 3.60 17.43
CA SER A 384 -12.26 3.30 18.85
C SER A 384 -11.82 4.54 19.64
N ARG A 385 -12.56 4.90 20.68
CA ARG A 385 -12.20 5.98 21.60
C ARG A 385 -10.93 5.66 22.38
N GLU A 386 -10.70 4.39 22.70
CA GLU A 386 -9.50 3.94 23.40
C GLU A 386 -8.22 4.30 22.64
N ARG A 387 -8.23 4.16 21.31
CA ARG A 387 -7.12 4.61 20.46
C ARG A 387 -6.77 6.08 20.67
N ARG A 388 -7.77 6.96 20.90
CA ARG A 388 -7.54 8.39 21.12
C ARG A 388 -6.80 8.64 22.42
N PHE A 389 -7.21 7.95 23.50
CA PHE A 389 -6.55 8.02 24.80
C PHE A 389 -5.11 7.52 24.70
N GLU A 390 -4.92 6.35 24.08
CA GLU A 390 -3.59 5.74 23.89
C GLU A 390 -2.66 6.63 23.05
N MET A 391 -3.14 7.22 21.95
CA MET A 391 -2.33 8.11 21.11
C MET A 391 -1.94 9.39 21.87
N GLY A 392 -2.84 9.95 22.69
CA GLY A 392 -2.54 11.04 23.59
C GLY A 392 -1.43 10.68 24.58
N GLU A 393 -1.56 9.54 25.27
CA GLU A 393 -0.57 9.02 26.21
C GLU A 393 0.80 8.76 25.53
N VAL A 394 0.81 8.20 24.32
CA VAL A 394 2.04 7.97 23.53
C VAL A 394 2.72 9.28 23.19
N SER A 395 1.96 10.28 22.71
CA SER A 395 2.53 11.58 22.35
C SER A 395 3.08 12.30 23.58
N GLY A 396 2.32 12.31 24.69
CA GLY A 396 2.72 12.94 25.93
C GLY A 396 3.98 12.34 26.60
N ASN A 397 4.21 11.03 26.39
CA ASN A 397 5.41 10.35 26.89
C ASN A 397 6.64 10.50 25.97
N LEU A 398 6.43 10.72 24.66
CA LEU A 398 7.51 10.63 23.70
C LEU A 398 7.84 11.97 23.01
N ALA A 399 6.87 12.87 22.82
CA ALA A 399 7.13 14.20 22.28
C ALA A 399 7.45 15.21 23.39
N ASP A 400 8.30 16.19 23.10
CA ASP A 400 8.58 17.29 24.01
C ASP A 400 7.46 18.33 23.98
N PHE A 401 6.75 18.43 22.85
CA PHE A 401 5.60 19.30 22.69
C PHE A 401 4.59 18.69 21.74
N THR A 402 3.30 18.70 22.11
CA THR A 402 2.21 18.14 21.31
C THR A 402 1.22 19.24 20.90
N ILE A 403 0.86 19.30 19.61
CA ILE A 403 -0.21 20.13 19.09
C ILE A 403 -1.35 19.19 18.67
N ILE A 404 -2.45 19.21 19.40
CA ILE A 404 -3.61 18.36 19.15
C ILE A 404 -4.55 19.10 18.21
N THR A 405 -4.95 18.46 17.11
CA THR A 405 -5.77 19.08 16.06
C THR A 405 -6.82 18.11 15.51
N SER A 406 -7.63 18.56 14.56
CA SER A 406 -8.58 17.70 13.84
C SER A 406 -7.88 16.85 12.79
N ASP A 407 -8.41 15.65 12.58
CA ASP A 407 -8.11 14.75 11.44
C ASP A 407 -9.36 14.63 10.56
N ASN A 408 -9.92 13.45 10.37
CA ASN A 408 -11.21 13.19 9.73
C ASN A 408 -12.30 13.03 10.82
N PRO A 409 -13.01 14.08 11.25
CA PRO A 409 -13.99 13.95 12.33
C PRO A 409 -15.20 13.10 11.96
N ARG A 410 -15.46 12.93 10.66
CA ARG A 410 -16.60 12.18 10.11
C ARG A 410 -17.93 12.67 10.68
N PHE A 411 -18.60 11.87 11.51
CA PHE A 411 -19.90 12.22 12.10
C PHE A 411 -19.79 12.67 13.56
N GLU A 412 -18.59 12.85 14.10
CA GLU A 412 -18.33 13.35 15.44
C GLU A 412 -17.88 14.82 15.41
N GLU A 413 -18.08 15.54 16.53
CA GLU A 413 -17.56 16.90 16.65
C GLU A 413 -16.04 16.85 16.93
N PRO A 414 -15.24 17.67 16.23
CA PRO A 414 -13.77 17.66 16.36
C PRO A 414 -13.29 17.87 17.80
N GLU A 415 -13.96 18.78 18.55
CA GLU A 415 -13.63 19.10 19.93
C GLU A 415 -13.82 17.91 20.86
N ALA A 416 -14.83 17.07 20.63
CA ALA A 416 -15.06 15.86 21.43
C ALA A 416 -13.92 14.83 21.22
N ILE A 417 -13.41 14.72 19.98
CA ILE A 417 -12.27 13.86 19.68
C ILE A 417 -11.00 14.39 20.34
N ILE A 418 -10.78 15.71 20.31
CA ILE A 418 -9.65 16.38 20.94
C ILE A 418 -9.67 16.17 22.47
N GLU A 419 -10.83 16.28 23.11
CA GLU A 419 -10.97 16.01 24.56
C GLU A 419 -10.63 14.55 24.92
N ASP A 420 -10.98 13.59 24.07
CA ASP A 420 -10.55 12.20 24.27
C ASP A 420 -9.01 12.08 24.21
N ILE A 421 -8.34 12.75 23.26
CA ILE A 421 -6.87 12.77 23.17
C ILE A 421 -6.26 13.43 24.40
N ILE A 422 -6.80 14.58 24.84
CA ILE A 422 -6.37 15.31 26.05
C ILE A 422 -6.50 14.42 27.30
N THR A 423 -7.52 13.58 27.37
CA THR A 423 -7.66 12.61 28.47
C THR A 423 -6.49 11.64 28.55
N GLY A 424 -5.93 11.23 27.41
CA GLY A 424 -4.68 10.45 27.34
C GLY A 424 -3.47 11.26 27.75
N MET A 425 -3.34 12.50 27.25
CA MET A 425 -2.24 13.42 27.59
C MET A 425 -2.15 13.67 29.10
N LYS A 426 -3.28 13.85 29.79
CA LYS A 426 -3.35 14.09 31.24
C LYS A 426 -2.82 12.94 32.10
N LYS A 427 -2.56 11.77 31.52
CA LYS A 427 -1.89 10.65 32.23
C LYS A 427 -0.35 10.78 32.20
N THR A 428 0.17 11.82 31.57
CA THR A 428 1.59 12.08 31.37
C THR A 428 1.94 13.48 31.81
N ASP A 429 3.24 13.77 31.90
CA ASP A 429 3.76 15.12 32.14
C ASP A 429 3.99 15.92 30.84
N GLY A 430 3.50 15.41 29.70
CA GLY A 430 3.72 15.99 28.38
C GLY A 430 3.07 17.36 28.20
N VAL A 431 3.78 18.28 27.60
CA VAL A 431 3.31 19.64 27.31
C VAL A 431 2.52 19.64 26.01
N TYR A 432 1.34 20.24 26.02
CA TYR A 432 0.48 20.29 24.83
C TYR A 432 -0.36 21.57 24.74
N ILE A 433 -0.81 21.83 23.50
CA ILE A 433 -1.88 22.78 23.19
C ILE A 433 -2.89 22.09 22.27
N SER A 434 -4.09 22.63 22.15
CA SER A 434 -5.10 22.19 21.19
C SER A 434 -5.48 23.33 20.25
N ILE A 435 -5.43 23.07 18.96
CA ILE A 435 -5.83 23.95 17.88
C ILE A 435 -6.69 23.14 16.91
N PRO A 436 -8.03 23.26 16.98
CA PRO A 436 -8.94 22.40 16.20
C PRO A 436 -8.74 22.49 14.69
N ASP A 437 -8.50 23.69 14.15
CA ASP A 437 -8.21 23.88 12.72
C ASP A 437 -6.81 23.36 12.38
N ARG A 438 -6.74 22.44 11.42
CA ARG A 438 -5.46 21.80 11.05
C ARG A 438 -4.50 22.76 10.36
N LYS A 439 -5.00 23.71 9.54
CA LYS A 439 -4.15 24.73 8.92
C LYS A 439 -3.53 25.65 9.97
N GLU A 440 -4.32 26.09 10.92
CA GLU A 440 -3.85 26.92 12.05
C GLU A 440 -2.85 26.15 12.93
N ALA A 441 -3.08 24.85 13.18
CA ALA A 441 -2.16 24.00 13.93
C ALA A 441 -0.79 23.87 13.23
N ILE A 442 -0.79 23.65 11.92
CA ILE A 442 0.43 23.59 11.09
C ILE A 442 1.12 24.96 11.08
N ALA A 443 0.38 26.04 10.90
CA ALA A 443 0.91 27.40 10.93
C ALA A 443 1.56 27.71 12.28
N TYR A 444 0.91 27.36 13.39
CA TYR A 444 1.48 27.52 14.72
C TYR A 444 2.79 26.73 14.87
N ALA A 445 2.84 25.48 14.40
CA ALA A 445 4.05 24.67 14.46
C ALA A 445 5.22 25.28 13.67
N ILE A 446 4.94 25.84 12.50
CA ILE A 446 5.96 26.51 11.66
C ILE A 446 6.43 27.81 12.32
N ASP A 447 5.50 28.64 12.83
CA ASP A 447 5.81 29.96 13.41
C ASP A 447 6.58 29.87 14.74
N HIS A 448 6.42 28.75 15.49
CA HIS A 448 7.06 28.53 16.79
C HIS A 448 8.16 27.45 16.75
N GLY A 449 8.55 27.01 15.54
CA GLY A 449 9.69 26.12 15.34
C GLY A 449 11.00 26.76 15.81
N GLN A 450 11.80 26.03 16.57
CA GLN A 450 13.08 26.48 17.13
C GLN A 450 14.25 25.76 16.44
N PRO A 451 15.47 26.36 16.50
CA PRO A 451 16.63 25.68 15.94
C PRO A 451 16.83 24.26 16.47
N GLY A 452 16.99 23.32 15.56
CA GLY A 452 17.16 21.90 15.87
C GLY A 452 15.87 21.11 16.12
N ASP A 453 14.69 21.73 16.09
CA ASP A 453 13.44 21.00 16.26
C ASP A 453 13.20 19.97 15.15
N ILE A 454 12.57 18.85 15.52
CA ILE A 454 11.94 17.91 14.60
C ILE A 454 10.42 18.03 14.79
N ILE A 455 9.73 18.54 13.78
CA ILE A 455 8.28 18.71 13.75
C ILE A 455 7.68 17.63 12.87
N VAL A 456 6.78 16.80 13.41
CA VAL A 456 6.08 15.78 12.63
C VAL A 456 4.58 16.04 12.58
N LEU A 457 4.04 16.14 11.37
CA LEU A 457 2.60 16.14 11.09
C LEU A 457 2.17 14.70 10.90
N ALA A 458 1.52 14.12 11.92
CA ALA A 458 1.13 12.71 11.93
C ALA A 458 -0.37 12.53 11.66
N GLY A 459 -0.70 11.44 10.99
CA GLY A 459 -2.07 10.99 10.75
C GLY A 459 -2.50 11.02 9.29
N LYS A 460 -2.41 12.17 8.62
CA LYS A 460 -2.93 12.38 7.26
C LYS A 460 -2.04 11.76 6.18
N GLY A 461 -0.73 11.95 6.31
CA GLY A 461 0.23 11.38 5.35
C GLY A 461 -0.09 11.74 3.90
N HIS A 462 -0.48 10.75 3.10
CA HIS A 462 -0.78 10.94 1.68
C HIS A 462 -2.23 11.36 1.39
N GLU A 463 -3.10 11.40 2.40
CA GLU A 463 -4.50 11.83 2.23
C GLU A 463 -4.56 13.30 1.81
N ASP A 464 -5.38 13.59 0.81
CA ASP A 464 -5.60 14.91 0.21
C ASP A 464 -7.00 15.48 0.51
N TYR A 465 -7.65 14.93 1.56
CA TYR A 465 -9.00 15.34 1.96
C TYR A 465 -9.17 15.33 3.48
N GLN A 466 -10.19 16.07 3.94
CA GLN A 466 -10.77 15.93 5.27
C GLN A 466 -12.22 15.46 5.14
N GLU A 467 -12.61 14.40 5.85
CA GLU A 467 -13.96 13.85 5.82
C GLU A 467 -14.79 14.41 6.98
N ILE A 468 -15.85 15.18 6.65
CA ILE A 468 -16.77 15.79 7.60
C ILE A 468 -18.19 15.42 7.20
N LYS A 469 -18.97 14.79 8.10
CA LYS A 469 -20.37 14.37 7.89
C LYS A 469 -20.57 13.59 6.58
N GLY A 470 -19.58 12.70 6.26
CA GLY A 470 -19.61 11.86 5.06
C GLY A 470 -19.21 12.55 3.75
N VAL A 471 -18.85 13.84 3.82
CA VAL A 471 -18.37 14.61 2.65
C VAL A 471 -16.84 14.77 2.75
N LYS A 472 -16.13 14.50 1.67
CA LYS A 472 -14.68 14.71 1.56
C LYS A 472 -14.42 16.11 1.00
N TYR A 473 -13.76 16.93 1.81
CA TYR A 473 -13.31 18.28 1.41
C TYR A 473 -11.82 18.21 1.05
N PRO A 474 -11.40 18.84 -0.04
CA PRO A 474 -9.97 18.89 -0.42
C PRO A 474 -9.13 19.48 0.72
N MET A 475 -8.11 18.76 1.16
CA MET A 475 -7.15 19.20 2.18
C MET A 475 -5.89 18.35 2.09
N ASP A 476 -4.89 18.83 1.38
CA ASP A 476 -3.53 18.27 1.35
C ASP A 476 -2.62 19.10 2.25
N GLU A 477 -1.91 18.47 3.19
CA GLU A 477 -1.00 19.18 4.10
C GLU A 477 0.13 19.92 3.37
N ARG A 478 0.52 19.45 2.18
CA ARG A 478 1.55 20.10 1.34
C ARG A 478 1.06 21.43 0.81
N ASP A 479 -0.20 21.45 0.37
CA ASP A 479 -0.86 22.67 -0.11
C ASP A 479 -1.06 23.66 1.05
N LEU A 480 -1.48 23.17 2.22
CA LEU A 480 -1.61 23.99 3.43
C LEU A 480 -0.26 24.63 3.82
N ILE A 481 0.83 23.84 3.80
CA ILE A 481 2.18 24.34 4.09
C ILE A 481 2.59 25.38 3.05
N ALA A 482 2.38 25.11 1.76
CA ALA A 482 2.72 26.05 0.69
C ALA A 482 1.97 27.38 0.84
N ASP A 483 0.67 27.34 1.17
CA ASP A 483 -0.13 28.53 1.44
C ASP A 483 0.39 29.31 2.65
N ILE A 484 0.70 28.62 3.77
CA ILE A 484 1.24 29.22 4.98
C ILE A 484 2.58 29.93 4.68
N LEU A 485 3.48 29.28 3.95
CA LEU A 485 4.77 29.89 3.57
C LEU A 485 4.57 31.13 2.69
N LYS A 486 3.65 31.06 1.71
CA LYS A 486 3.30 32.17 0.83
C LYS A 486 2.73 33.35 1.62
N GLU A 487 1.80 33.11 2.55
CA GLU A 487 1.21 34.13 3.43
C GLU A 487 2.27 34.84 4.27
N ARG A 488 3.39 34.19 4.58
CA ARG A 488 4.53 34.72 5.36
C ARG A 488 5.65 35.27 4.50
N GLY A 489 5.53 35.21 3.18
CA GLY A 489 6.59 35.67 2.26
C GLY A 489 7.85 34.81 2.30
N ILE A 490 7.75 33.55 2.74
CA ILE A 490 8.86 32.60 2.80
C ILE A 490 8.92 31.81 1.49
N SER A 491 10.10 31.74 0.87
CA SER A 491 10.38 30.95 -0.33
C SER A 491 11.61 30.07 -0.13
N PHE A 492 11.54 28.78 -0.50
CA PHE A 492 12.64 27.82 -0.45
C PHE A 492 12.86 27.15 -1.82
#